data_92c6a36e98f96b9b875ed0193d010fd2
#
_entry.id   92c6a36e98f96b9b875ed0193d010fd2
#
_cell.length_a   1.000
_cell.length_b   1.000
_cell.length_c   1.000
_cell.angle_alpha   90.00
_cell.angle_beta   90.00
_cell.angle_gamma   90.00
#
_symmetry.space_group_name_H-M   'P 1'
#
loop_
_entity.id
_entity.type
_entity.pdbx_description
1 polymer ?
#
loop_
_entity_poly.entity_id
_entity_poly.type
_entity_poly.pdbx_seq_one_letter_code
_entity_poly.pdbx_strand_id
1 'polypeptide(L)'
;ASWLHRFYRYPGLVRGHKTQLAPTNGAMGYGVPAGIAASILTGRTAFTIAGDGDFLMNGQELATAVQHGARSIVLLLNNGSYGTIRMHQEREYPEHVSGSALRNPDFCALARAYGYAAERVDDTAGFEPALQRALAAPGGSLIELMLDAEVITTRGTLSAIREAALQKR
;
A
#
# COMPACT_ATOMS: atom_id res chain seq x y z
N ALA A 1 -1.85 3.93 3.54
CA ALA A 1 -0.58 4.54 3.94
C ALA A 1 -0.64 5.21 5.31
N SER A 2 -1.66 5.96 5.67
CA SER A 2 -1.80 6.58 7.00
C SER A 2 -1.83 5.58 8.18
N TRP A 3 -2.14 4.34 7.91
CA TRP A 3 -2.14 3.23 8.84
C TRP A 3 -0.74 2.86 9.33
N LEU A 4 0.23 2.91 8.47
CA LEU A 4 1.61 2.50 8.73
C LEU A 4 2.36 3.49 9.60
N HIS A 5 2.01 4.77 9.60
CA HIS A 5 2.54 5.72 10.55
C HIS A 5 2.34 5.30 12.02
N ARG A 6 1.42 4.40 12.32
CA ARG A 6 1.22 3.86 13.67
C ARG A 6 2.09 2.66 13.99
N PHE A 7 2.49 1.87 13.00
CA PHE A 7 3.44 0.77 13.19
C PHE A 7 4.83 1.28 13.59
N TYR A 8 5.21 2.49 13.18
CA TYR A 8 6.48 3.12 13.56
C TYR A 8 6.61 3.45 15.04
N ARG A 9 5.54 3.37 15.80
CA ARG A 9 5.55 3.60 17.26
C ARG A 9 5.82 2.35 18.10
N TYR A 10 6.02 1.18 17.47
CA TYR A 10 6.36 -0.03 18.21
C TYR A 10 7.88 -0.18 18.31
N PRO A 11 8.48 -0.06 19.54
CA PRO A 11 9.94 -0.06 19.74
C PRO A 11 10.61 -1.38 19.37
N GLY A 12 10.11 -2.32 18.79
CA GLY A 12 10.74 -3.60 18.40
C GLY A 12 10.88 -3.79 16.90
N LEU A 13 10.20 -2.94 16.08
CA LEU A 13 10.20 -3.11 14.62
C LEU A 13 11.32 -2.35 13.90
N VAL A 14 11.92 -1.36 14.57
CA VAL A 14 12.98 -0.55 13.98
C VAL A 14 14.34 -1.08 14.39
N ARG A 15 15.00 -1.79 13.51
CA ARG A 15 16.38 -2.27 13.71
C ARG A 15 17.37 -1.29 13.09
N GLY A 16 17.80 -0.31 13.88
CA GLY A 16 18.87 0.59 13.48
C GLY A 16 18.42 1.91 12.84
N HIS A 17 19.37 2.83 12.74
CA HIS A 17 19.17 4.17 12.18
C HIS A 17 18.96 4.10 10.66
N LYS A 18 18.03 4.90 10.14
CA LYS A 18 17.75 5.05 8.69
C LYS A 18 17.32 3.75 7.99
N THR A 19 16.50 2.92 8.65
CA THR A 19 15.93 1.73 8.04
C THR A 19 14.48 1.93 7.55
N GLN A 20 13.92 3.13 7.73
CA GLN A 20 12.57 3.47 7.34
C GLN A 20 12.56 4.80 6.59
N LEU A 21 11.74 4.84 5.53
CA LEU A 21 11.47 6.03 4.73
C LEU A 21 9.98 6.31 4.76
N ALA A 22 9.61 7.57 4.96
CA ALA A 22 8.23 8.01 4.92
C ALA A 22 8.13 9.42 4.31
N PRO A 23 7.04 9.74 3.60
CA PRO A 23 6.85 11.10 3.08
C PRO A 23 6.65 12.08 4.23
N THR A 24 7.30 13.23 4.16
CA THR A 24 7.20 14.27 5.19
C THR A 24 5.93 15.11 5.08
N ASN A 25 5.31 15.13 3.91
CA ASN A 25 4.12 15.93 3.59
C ASN A 25 2.84 15.10 3.34
N GLY A 26 2.90 13.78 3.53
CA GLY A 26 1.76 12.89 3.29
C GLY A 26 1.38 12.72 1.81
N ALA A 27 2.26 13.05 0.86
CA ALA A 27 1.99 12.87 -0.56
C ALA A 27 1.85 11.39 -0.92
N MET A 28 0.88 11.09 -1.78
CA MET A 28 0.72 9.79 -2.43
C MET A 28 1.79 9.60 -3.51
N GLY A 29 2.12 8.35 -3.84
CA GLY A 29 3.12 8.01 -4.87
C GLY A 29 4.56 7.96 -4.37
N TYR A 30 4.81 8.19 -3.10
CA TYR A 30 6.17 8.19 -2.53
C TYR A 30 6.74 6.77 -2.33
N GLY A 31 5.91 5.81 -1.94
CA GLY A 31 6.37 4.51 -1.44
C GLY A 31 7.19 3.72 -2.44
N VAL A 32 6.67 3.56 -3.66
CA VAL A 32 7.32 2.75 -4.70
C VAL A 32 8.69 3.31 -5.10
N PRO A 33 8.83 4.57 -5.54
CA PRO A 33 10.14 5.12 -5.90
C PRO A 33 11.11 5.18 -4.72
N ALA A 34 10.64 5.47 -3.52
CA ALA A 34 11.51 5.50 -2.35
C ALA A 34 12.07 4.12 -1.98
N GLY A 35 11.25 3.07 -2.04
CA GLY A 35 11.69 1.69 -1.82
C GLY A 35 12.71 1.23 -2.87
N ILE A 36 12.46 1.55 -4.13
CA ILE A 36 13.38 1.24 -5.24
C ILE A 36 14.72 1.97 -5.04
N ALA A 37 14.69 3.27 -4.77
CA ALA A 37 15.90 4.04 -4.51
C ALA A 37 16.68 3.51 -3.30
N ALA A 38 15.98 3.14 -2.22
CA ALA A 38 16.63 2.52 -1.06
C ALA A 38 17.32 1.20 -1.42
N SER A 39 16.67 0.35 -2.23
CA SER A 39 17.28 -0.91 -2.69
C SER A 39 18.52 -0.67 -3.55
N ILE A 40 18.46 0.25 -4.52
CA ILE A 40 19.59 0.61 -5.38
C ILE A 40 20.78 1.12 -4.55
N LEU A 41 20.51 2.05 -3.62
CA LEU A 41 21.58 2.71 -2.84
C LEU A 41 22.22 1.79 -1.80
N THR A 42 21.46 0.84 -1.26
CA THR A 42 21.95 -0.01 -0.15
C THR A 42 22.30 -1.43 -0.57
N GLY A 43 21.91 -1.87 -1.75
CA GLY A 43 22.02 -3.27 -2.19
C GLY A 43 21.11 -4.23 -1.40
N ARG A 44 20.21 -3.71 -0.56
CA ARG A 44 19.33 -4.52 0.31
C ARG A 44 17.94 -4.66 -0.31
N THR A 45 17.25 -5.73 0.07
CA THR A 45 15.81 -5.85 -0.24
C THR A 45 15.04 -4.76 0.51
N ALA A 46 14.26 -3.97 -0.23
CA ALA A 46 13.38 -2.96 0.35
C ALA A 46 11.94 -3.48 0.39
N PHE A 47 11.25 -3.28 1.51
CA PHE A 47 9.81 -3.47 1.61
C PHE A 47 9.12 -2.14 1.38
N THR A 48 8.22 -2.12 0.41
CA THR A 48 7.39 -0.95 0.10
C THR A 48 5.95 -1.27 0.44
N ILE A 49 5.28 -0.37 1.12
CA ILE A 49 3.85 -0.48 1.38
C ILE A 49 3.15 0.66 0.67
N ALA A 50 2.23 0.32 -0.22
CA ALA A 50 1.47 1.26 -1.02
C ALA A 50 -0.02 0.87 -1.02
N GLY A 51 -0.91 1.85 -0.92
CA GLY A 51 -2.32 1.64 -1.26
C GLY A 51 -2.50 1.53 -2.77
N ASP A 52 -3.61 0.99 -3.21
CA ASP A 52 -3.93 0.86 -4.64
C ASP A 52 -3.88 2.21 -5.38
N GLY A 53 -4.55 3.24 -4.86
CA GLY A 53 -4.49 4.57 -5.42
C GLY A 53 -3.13 5.26 -5.28
N ASP A 54 -2.37 4.94 -4.23
CA ASP A 54 -1.00 5.42 -4.03
C ASP A 54 -0.03 4.79 -5.05
N PHE A 55 -0.15 3.48 -5.28
CA PHE A 55 0.62 2.75 -6.28
C PHE A 55 0.39 3.29 -7.70
N LEU A 56 -0.85 3.62 -8.05
CA LEU A 56 -1.19 4.15 -9.38
C LEU A 56 -0.57 5.52 -9.69
N MET A 57 -0.03 6.22 -8.71
CA MET A 57 0.68 7.48 -8.94
C MET A 57 2.04 7.27 -9.59
N ASN A 58 2.80 6.25 -9.16
CA ASN A 58 4.19 6.01 -9.60
C ASN A 58 4.51 4.51 -9.76
N GLY A 59 3.53 3.65 -10.01
CA GLY A 59 3.74 2.21 -10.20
C GLY A 59 4.62 1.87 -11.40
N GLN A 60 4.71 2.74 -12.42
CA GLN A 60 5.60 2.59 -13.55
C GLN A 60 7.10 2.53 -13.17
N GLU A 61 7.46 2.96 -11.96
CA GLU A 61 8.83 2.88 -11.45
C GLU A 61 9.30 1.43 -11.22
N LEU A 62 8.40 0.45 -11.31
CA LEU A 62 8.81 -0.96 -11.41
C LEU A 62 9.76 -1.20 -12.58
N ALA A 63 9.63 -0.45 -13.68
CA ALA A 63 10.57 -0.49 -14.80
C ALA A 63 11.97 -0.04 -14.38
N THR A 64 12.08 1.03 -13.58
CA THR A 64 13.34 1.53 -13.01
C THR A 64 13.99 0.46 -12.13
N ALA A 65 13.19 -0.22 -11.29
CA ALA A 65 13.70 -1.29 -10.44
C ALA A 65 14.30 -2.45 -11.24
N VAL A 66 13.61 -2.89 -12.29
CA VAL A 66 14.10 -3.99 -13.15
C VAL A 66 15.37 -3.55 -13.90
N GLN A 67 15.38 -2.34 -14.45
CA GLN A 67 16.55 -1.80 -15.18
C GLN A 67 17.80 -1.74 -14.31
N HIS A 68 17.67 -1.43 -13.03
CA HIS A 68 18.77 -1.28 -12.09
C HIS A 68 18.99 -2.49 -11.16
N GLY A 69 18.28 -3.60 -11.36
CA GLY A 69 18.41 -4.81 -10.54
C GLY A 69 18.00 -4.60 -9.07
N ALA A 70 17.13 -3.64 -8.81
CA ALA A 70 16.67 -3.38 -7.45
C ALA A 70 15.72 -4.49 -6.96
N ARG A 71 15.94 -4.96 -5.72
CA ARG A 71 15.05 -5.91 -5.07
C ARG A 71 14.05 -5.15 -4.17
N SER A 72 12.90 -4.84 -4.71
CA SER A 72 11.81 -4.26 -3.92
C SER A 72 10.62 -5.23 -3.84
N ILE A 73 10.14 -5.47 -2.64
CA ILE A 73 8.91 -6.23 -2.38
C ILE A 73 7.81 -5.21 -2.08
N VAL A 74 6.87 -5.10 -3.00
CA VAL A 74 5.73 -4.18 -2.87
C VAL A 74 4.55 -4.91 -2.23
N LEU A 75 4.15 -4.48 -1.04
CA LEU A 75 2.90 -4.88 -0.41
C LEU A 75 1.83 -3.86 -0.83
N LEU A 76 0.98 -4.26 -1.78
CA LEU A 76 -0.05 -3.42 -2.33
C LEU A 76 -1.37 -3.66 -1.60
N LEU A 77 -1.83 -2.67 -0.87
CA LEU A 77 -3.07 -2.72 -0.08
C LEU A 77 -4.24 -2.26 -0.97
N ASN A 78 -5.04 -3.21 -1.46
CA ASN A 78 -6.13 -2.94 -2.38
C ASN A 78 -7.49 -2.99 -1.66
N ASN A 79 -8.11 -1.84 -1.48
CA ASN A 79 -9.49 -1.71 -0.99
C ASN A 79 -10.44 -1.07 -2.02
N GLY A 80 -10.00 -0.87 -3.26
CA GLY A 80 -10.80 -0.31 -4.35
C GLY A 80 -11.18 1.17 -4.15
N SER A 81 -10.45 1.91 -3.31
CA SER A 81 -10.81 3.30 -3.03
C SER A 81 -9.66 4.16 -2.51
N TYR A 82 -9.79 5.47 -2.67
CA TYR A 82 -9.06 6.45 -1.89
C TYR A 82 -9.63 6.50 -0.45
N GLY A 83 -9.33 5.45 0.33
CA GLY A 83 -10.00 5.18 1.59
C GLY A 83 -9.98 6.32 2.60
N THR A 84 -8.85 7.01 2.77
CA THR A 84 -8.76 8.18 3.68
C THR A 84 -9.65 9.33 3.21
N ILE A 85 -9.68 9.61 1.91
CA ILE A 85 -10.56 10.64 1.33
C ILE A 85 -12.02 10.24 1.54
N ARG A 86 -12.37 8.99 1.25
CA ARG A 86 -13.71 8.45 1.48
C ARG A 86 -14.16 8.61 2.94
N MET A 87 -13.28 8.30 3.88
CA MET A 87 -13.57 8.46 5.31
C MET A 87 -13.88 9.91 5.68
N HIS A 88 -13.14 10.87 5.13
CA HIS A 88 -13.40 12.30 5.37
C HIS A 88 -14.72 12.74 4.75
N GLN A 89 -15.04 12.27 3.52
CA GLN A 89 -16.32 12.57 2.89
C GLN A 89 -17.50 12.05 3.74
N GLU A 90 -17.43 10.81 4.21
CA GLU A 90 -18.50 10.23 5.04
C GLU A 90 -18.64 10.91 6.40
N ARG A 91 -17.55 11.47 6.94
CA ARG A 91 -17.58 12.19 8.20
C ARG A 91 -18.14 13.60 8.11
N GLU A 92 -17.74 14.35 7.05
CA GLU A 92 -18.08 15.78 6.91
C GLU A 92 -19.35 15.97 6.05
N TYR A 93 -19.54 15.11 5.05
CA TYR A 93 -20.63 15.17 4.08
C TYR A 93 -21.20 13.76 3.84
N PRO A 94 -21.82 13.13 4.88
CA PRO A 94 -22.33 11.76 4.76
C PRO A 94 -23.29 11.64 3.59
N GLU A 95 -23.21 10.52 2.85
CA GLU A 95 -23.97 10.20 1.65
C GLU A 95 -23.65 11.06 0.41
N HIS A 96 -22.78 12.06 0.51
CA HIS A 96 -22.32 12.88 -0.62
C HIS A 96 -20.89 12.52 -1.06
N VAL A 97 -20.70 11.25 -1.43
CA VAL A 97 -19.40 10.72 -1.83
C VAL A 97 -19.16 10.93 -3.31
N SER A 98 -17.97 11.42 -3.67
CA SER A 98 -17.58 11.63 -5.05
C SER A 98 -16.08 11.38 -5.27
N GLY A 99 -15.75 10.73 -6.40
CA GLY A 99 -14.37 10.58 -6.88
C GLY A 99 -13.45 9.71 -6.03
N SER A 100 -13.96 9.00 -5.02
CA SER A 100 -13.13 8.18 -4.13
C SER A 100 -13.16 6.68 -4.42
N ALA A 101 -14.08 6.20 -5.27
CA ALA A 101 -14.09 4.82 -5.73
C ALA A 101 -13.09 4.63 -6.88
N LEU A 102 -12.35 3.52 -6.86
CA LEU A 102 -11.38 3.15 -7.88
C LEU A 102 -11.85 1.92 -8.67
N ARG A 103 -11.59 1.94 -9.98
CA ARG A 103 -11.61 0.77 -10.84
C ARG A 103 -10.16 0.40 -11.13
N ASN A 104 -9.64 -0.50 -10.32
CA ASN A 104 -8.25 -0.90 -10.41
C ASN A 104 -7.98 -1.82 -11.59
N PRO A 105 -6.78 -1.76 -12.19
CA PRO A 105 -6.31 -2.78 -13.13
C PRO A 105 -6.02 -4.09 -12.38
N ASP A 106 -5.75 -5.16 -13.11
CA ASP A 106 -5.07 -6.34 -12.55
C ASP A 106 -3.62 -5.96 -12.22
N PHE A 107 -3.37 -5.65 -10.94
CA PHE A 107 -2.05 -5.24 -10.46
C PHE A 107 -1.01 -6.36 -10.60
N CYS A 108 -1.42 -7.62 -10.47
CA CYS A 108 -0.52 -8.74 -10.63
C CYS A 108 -0.08 -8.89 -12.10
N ALA A 109 -1.00 -8.75 -13.05
CA ALA A 109 -0.67 -8.76 -14.47
C ALA A 109 0.24 -7.57 -14.84
N LEU A 110 -0.07 -6.38 -14.31
CA LEU A 110 0.73 -5.17 -14.52
C LEU A 110 2.16 -5.36 -13.98
N ALA A 111 2.32 -5.88 -12.78
CA ALA A 111 3.64 -6.11 -12.18
C ALA A 111 4.44 -7.15 -12.98
N ARG A 112 3.79 -8.23 -13.44
CA ARG A 112 4.43 -9.24 -14.30
C ARG A 112 4.89 -8.66 -15.64
N ALA A 113 4.12 -7.73 -16.22
CA ALA A 113 4.52 -7.04 -17.46
C ALA A 113 5.81 -6.23 -17.28
N TYR A 114 6.11 -5.77 -16.08
CA TYR A 114 7.39 -5.14 -15.73
C TYR A 114 8.49 -6.16 -15.35
N GLY A 115 8.19 -7.44 -15.27
CA GLY A 115 9.17 -8.47 -14.88
C GLY A 115 9.22 -8.79 -13.38
N TYR A 116 8.25 -8.34 -12.61
CA TYR A 116 8.10 -8.69 -11.19
C TYR A 116 7.42 -10.05 -11.01
N ALA A 117 7.82 -10.80 -10.00
CA ALA A 117 6.97 -11.86 -9.47
C ALA A 117 5.74 -11.21 -8.81
N ALA A 118 4.54 -11.74 -9.06
CA ALA A 118 3.36 -11.13 -8.48
C ALA A 118 2.28 -12.16 -8.15
N GLU A 119 1.63 -11.98 -7.00
CA GLU A 119 0.51 -12.78 -6.58
C GLU A 119 -0.48 -11.97 -5.74
N ARG A 120 -1.73 -12.43 -5.76
CA ARG A 120 -2.83 -11.86 -4.99
C ARG A 120 -3.12 -12.72 -3.78
N VAL A 121 -3.39 -12.08 -2.67
CA VAL A 121 -3.74 -12.69 -1.40
C VAL A 121 -5.08 -12.11 -0.93
N ASP A 122 -6.06 -12.99 -0.80
CA ASP A 122 -7.43 -12.64 -0.46
C ASP A 122 -7.75 -12.85 1.04
N ASP A 123 -6.86 -13.55 1.78
CA ASP A 123 -7.01 -13.81 3.22
C ASP A 123 -5.68 -13.75 3.98
N THR A 124 -5.78 -13.70 5.29
CA THR A 124 -4.59 -13.59 6.17
C THR A 124 -3.70 -14.84 6.11
N ALA A 125 -4.26 -16.02 5.91
CA ALA A 125 -3.49 -17.27 5.89
C ALA A 125 -2.59 -17.36 4.65
N GLY A 126 -3.00 -16.75 3.53
CA GLY A 126 -2.21 -16.68 2.30
C GLY A 126 -1.01 -15.76 2.39
N PHE A 127 -0.94 -14.83 3.36
CA PHE A 127 0.09 -13.80 3.39
C PHE A 127 1.50 -14.35 3.64
N GLU A 128 1.66 -15.19 4.67
CA GLU A 128 2.99 -15.71 5.02
C GLU A 128 3.60 -16.56 3.89
N PRO A 129 2.89 -17.50 3.26
CA PRO A 129 3.40 -18.23 2.11
C PRO A 129 3.76 -17.32 0.92
N ALA A 130 2.95 -16.30 0.64
CA ALA A 130 3.22 -15.33 -0.41
C ALA A 130 4.50 -14.52 -0.11
N LEU A 131 4.68 -14.09 1.13
CA LEU A 131 5.88 -13.37 1.56
C LEU A 131 7.14 -14.23 1.43
N GLN A 132 7.07 -15.51 1.76
CA GLN A 132 8.20 -16.43 1.59
C GLN A 132 8.58 -16.60 0.12
N ARG A 133 7.60 -16.71 -0.79
CA ARG A 133 7.86 -16.76 -2.24
C ARG A 133 8.47 -15.45 -2.74
N ALA A 134 7.97 -14.30 -2.29
CA ALA A 134 8.51 -13.00 -2.64
C ALA A 134 9.95 -12.81 -2.17
N LEU A 135 10.28 -13.29 -0.97
CA LEU A 135 11.65 -13.27 -0.43
C LEU A 135 12.60 -14.19 -1.19
N ALA A 136 12.10 -15.31 -1.72
CA ALA A 136 12.88 -16.25 -2.52
C ALA A 136 13.05 -15.82 -3.98
N ALA A 137 12.24 -14.89 -4.47
CA ALA A 137 12.31 -14.42 -5.85
C ALA A 137 13.65 -13.72 -6.13
N PRO A 138 14.25 -13.94 -7.31
CA PRO A 138 15.56 -13.35 -7.64
C PRO A 138 15.50 -11.83 -7.88
N GLY A 139 14.33 -11.30 -8.24
CA GLY A 139 14.09 -9.89 -8.54
C GLY A 139 13.10 -9.24 -7.59
N GLY A 140 12.43 -8.19 -8.07
CA GLY A 140 11.33 -7.55 -7.36
C GLY A 140 10.07 -8.40 -7.32
N SER A 141 9.23 -8.16 -6.33
CA SER A 141 7.96 -8.87 -6.15
C SER A 141 6.84 -7.91 -5.75
N LEU A 142 5.61 -8.23 -6.15
CA LEU A 142 4.42 -7.52 -5.70
C LEU A 142 3.44 -8.53 -5.08
N ILE A 143 2.98 -8.23 -3.87
CA ILE A 143 1.92 -8.98 -3.20
C ILE A 143 0.72 -8.05 -3.08
N GLU A 144 -0.33 -8.33 -3.84
CA GLU A 144 -1.60 -7.62 -3.75
C GLU A 144 -2.42 -8.20 -2.60
N LEU A 145 -2.66 -7.39 -1.59
CA LEU A 145 -3.45 -7.73 -0.40
C LEU A 145 -4.85 -7.15 -0.54
N MET A 146 -5.85 -8.01 -0.67
CA MET A 146 -7.24 -7.57 -0.74
C MET A 146 -7.74 -7.18 0.63
N LEU A 147 -8.28 -5.97 0.73
CA LEU A 147 -8.80 -5.41 1.98
C LEU A 147 -10.28 -5.13 1.88
N ASP A 148 -10.99 -5.32 2.99
CA ASP A 148 -12.36 -4.87 3.13
C ASP A 148 -12.40 -3.33 3.11
N ALA A 149 -13.17 -2.76 2.16
CA ALA A 149 -13.34 -1.32 2.01
C ALA A 149 -13.99 -0.65 3.23
N GLU A 150 -14.75 -1.39 4.03
CA GLU A 150 -15.36 -0.90 5.27
C GLU A 150 -14.33 -0.69 6.39
N VAL A 151 -13.23 -1.48 6.40
CA VAL A 151 -12.19 -1.44 7.45
C VAL A 151 -11.17 -0.36 7.14
N ILE A 152 -11.51 0.90 7.39
CA ILE A 152 -10.67 2.04 7.03
C ILE A 152 -9.84 2.58 8.20
N THR A 153 -10.26 2.35 9.41
CA THR A 153 -9.54 2.77 10.62
C THR A 153 -9.64 1.70 11.71
N THR A 154 -8.75 1.77 12.70
CA THR A 154 -8.84 0.95 13.92
C THR A 154 -9.98 1.35 14.85
N ARG A 155 -10.70 2.44 14.57
CA ARG A 155 -11.71 3.02 15.45
C ARG A 155 -13.15 2.74 14.99
N GLY A 156 -13.33 2.31 13.76
CA GLY A 156 -14.66 2.02 13.22
C GLY A 156 -14.67 1.80 11.71
N THR A 157 -15.78 1.32 11.21
CA THR A 157 -16.05 1.11 9.79
C THR A 157 -16.49 2.41 9.10
N LEU A 158 -16.46 2.44 7.77
CA LEU A 158 -17.01 3.58 7.00
C LEU A 158 -18.49 3.79 7.33
N SER A 159 -19.27 2.72 7.39
CA SER A 159 -20.69 2.78 7.74
C SER A 159 -20.93 3.39 9.13
N ALA A 160 -20.16 2.98 10.14
CA ALA A 160 -20.27 3.54 11.50
C ALA A 160 -19.89 5.04 11.52
N ILE A 161 -18.91 5.45 10.73
CA ILE A 161 -18.51 6.88 10.62
C ILE A 161 -19.65 7.70 9.99
N ARG A 162 -20.28 7.19 8.92
CA ARG A 162 -21.43 7.81 8.26
C ARG A 162 -22.61 7.97 9.20
N GLU A 163 -23.01 6.89 9.88
CA GLU A 163 -24.12 6.90 10.83
C GLU A 163 -23.91 7.92 11.96
N ALA A 164 -22.72 7.94 12.54
CA ALA A 164 -22.37 8.91 13.57
C ALA A 164 -22.39 10.37 13.07
N ALA A 165 -22.11 10.60 11.79
CA ALA A 165 -22.19 11.92 11.17
C ALA A 165 -23.64 12.35 10.89
N LEU A 166 -24.49 11.43 10.46
CA LEU A 166 -25.93 11.69 10.24
C LEU A 166 -26.67 12.02 11.54
N GLN A 167 -26.31 11.38 12.66
CA GLN A 167 -26.90 11.65 13.97
C GLN A 167 -26.55 13.05 14.55
N LYS A 168 -25.51 13.71 14.02
CA LYS A 168 -25.07 15.05 14.48
C LYS A 168 -25.69 16.21 13.69
N ARG A 169 -26.47 15.90 12.67
CA ARG A 169 -27.19 16.88 11.83
C ARG A 169 -28.61 17.08 12.32
#